data_3396335103e9f581363fb911f2b3f6fa
#
_entry.id   3396335103e9f581363fb911f2b3f6fa
#
_cell.length_a   1.000
_cell.length_b   1.000
_cell.length_c   1.000
_cell.angle_alpha   90.00
_cell.angle_beta   90.00
_cell.angle_gamma   90.00
#
_symmetry.space_group_name_H-M   'P 1'
#
loop_
_entity.id
_entity.type
_entity.pdbx_description
1 polymer ?
#
loop_
_entity_poly.entity_id
_entity_poly.type
_entity_poly.pdbx_seq_one_letter_code
_entity_poly.pdbx_strand_id
1 'polypeptide(L)'
;PARNNDSSIRPNHVLDRKNIREALHASLKRLQTDYLDLYQVHWPQRPTNCFGKLGYTWADAAPAVTLLDTLEALTEFQRAGKIRYIGVSNETAFGVMRYLHLADKHDLPRIVTIQNPYSLLNRSFEVGLAEVSQFEGVELLAYSCLAFGTLTGKYLNGAKPAGARNTLFSRFTRYSSEQSQKAVAAYVDIAKRHGLDPAQMALAFVRRQ
;
A
#
# COMPACT_ATOMS: atom_id res chain seq x y z
N PRO A 1 0.33 -11.24 0.15
CA PRO A 1 -0.73 -12.21 -0.02
C PRO A 1 -1.49 -11.94 -1.30
N ALA A 2 -1.68 -12.97 -2.12
CA ALA A 2 -2.39 -12.82 -3.38
C ALA A 2 -3.89 -12.66 -3.11
N ARG A 3 -4.54 -11.73 -3.79
CA ARG A 3 -6.00 -11.54 -3.76
C ARG A 3 -6.78 -12.69 -4.42
N ASN A 4 -6.10 -13.51 -5.18
CA ASN A 4 -6.67 -14.70 -5.80
C ASN A 4 -6.35 -15.86 -4.89
N ASN A 5 -7.29 -16.65 -4.49
CA ASN A 5 -7.26 -17.96 -3.86
C ASN A 5 -5.92 -18.72 -3.83
N ASP A 6 -4.81 -18.00 -3.93
CA ASP A 6 -3.47 -18.53 -3.81
C ASP A 6 -3.22 -18.79 -2.32
N SER A 7 -3.87 -19.85 -1.86
CA SER A 7 -3.72 -20.44 -0.53
C SER A 7 -2.30 -20.96 -0.26
N SER A 8 -1.39 -20.74 -1.20
CA SER A 8 -0.01 -21.24 -1.12
C SER A 8 0.77 -20.71 0.08
N ILE A 9 0.37 -19.55 0.61
CA ILE A 9 1.02 -18.95 1.79
C ILE A 9 0.15 -19.14 3.03
N ARG A 10 -1.17 -18.99 2.93
CA ARG A 10 -2.13 -19.18 4.03
C ARG A 10 -3.53 -19.46 3.51
N PRO A 11 -4.21 -20.48 4.01
CA PRO A 11 -5.59 -20.79 3.62
C PRO A 11 -6.61 -19.76 4.16
N ASN A 12 -6.22 -18.99 5.18
CA ASN A 12 -7.08 -18.01 5.84
C ASN A 12 -6.36 -16.66 5.94
N HIS A 13 -7.01 -15.58 5.44
CA HIS A 13 -6.47 -14.22 5.40
C HIS A 13 -7.12 -13.28 6.43
N VAL A 14 -7.81 -13.83 7.42
CA VAL A 14 -8.44 -13.05 8.49
C VAL A 14 -7.35 -12.42 9.37
N LEU A 15 -7.54 -11.15 9.72
CA LEU A 15 -6.62 -10.38 10.57
C LEU A 15 -6.88 -10.59 12.06
N ASP A 16 -7.23 -11.81 12.46
CA ASP A 16 -7.36 -12.19 13.85
C ASP A 16 -5.99 -12.42 14.52
N ARG A 17 -6.01 -12.48 15.85
CA ARG A 17 -4.82 -12.69 16.69
C ARG A 17 -4.01 -13.93 16.28
N LYS A 18 -4.68 -15.04 15.97
CA LYS A 18 -4.02 -16.30 15.59
C LYS A 18 -3.26 -16.14 14.29
N ASN A 19 -3.91 -15.62 13.25
CA ASN A 19 -3.30 -15.44 11.93
C ASN A 19 -2.18 -14.40 11.95
N ILE A 20 -2.34 -13.31 12.71
CA ILE A 20 -1.28 -12.30 12.89
C ILE A 20 -0.07 -12.93 13.58
N ARG A 21 -0.27 -13.70 14.66
CA ARG A 21 0.81 -14.42 15.35
C ARG A 21 1.59 -15.35 14.44
N GLU A 22 0.90 -16.21 13.70
CA GLU A 22 1.51 -17.14 12.76
C GLU A 22 2.29 -16.39 11.67
N ALA A 23 1.72 -15.27 11.13
CA ALA A 23 2.36 -14.44 10.13
C ALA A 23 3.64 -13.81 10.63
N LEU A 24 3.60 -13.25 11.83
CA LEU A 24 4.74 -12.61 12.47
C LEU A 24 5.86 -13.63 12.73
N HIS A 25 5.55 -14.74 13.38
CA HIS A 25 6.55 -15.78 13.67
C HIS A 25 7.19 -16.35 12.39
N ALA A 26 6.40 -16.58 11.34
CA ALA A 26 6.93 -17.00 10.06
C ALA A 26 7.84 -15.95 9.41
N SER A 27 7.54 -14.65 9.60
CA SER A 27 8.40 -13.56 9.11
C SER A 27 9.71 -13.48 9.89
N LEU A 28 9.66 -13.53 11.22
CA LEU A 28 10.84 -13.56 12.07
C LEU A 28 11.78 -14.72 11.73
N LYS A 29 11.20 -15.92 11.54
CA LYS A 29 11.95 -17.11 11.16
C LYS A 29 12.63 -16.95 9.78
N ARG A 30 11.92 -16.41 8.77
CA ARG A 30 12.51 -16.21 7.44
C ARG A 30 13.59 -15.14 7.43
N LEU A 31 13.45 -14.09 8.24
CA LEU A 31 14.40 -13.00 8.35
C LEU A 31 15.54 -13.31 9.32
N GLN A 32 15.46 -14.43 10.05
CA GLN A 32 16.46 -14.83 11.05
C GLN A 32 16.72 -13.75 12.10
N THR A 33 15.65 -13.15 12.60
CA THR A 33 15.66 -12.12 13.65
C THR A 33 14.59 -12.38 14.67
N ASP A 34 14.72 -11.82 15.86
CA ASP A 34 13.78 -11.95 16.95
C ASP A 34 12.80 -10.78 17.09
N TYR A 35 13.00 -9.71 16.32
CA TYR A 35 12.10 -8.55 16.26
C TYR A 35 12.03 -7.95 14.83
N LEU A 36 11.04 -7.11 14.59
CA LEU A 36 10.89 -6.27 13.39
C LEU A 36 10.73 -4.80 13.80
N ASP A 37 11.37 -3.90 13.06
CA ASP A 37 11.19 -2.48 13.29
C ASP A 37 9.78 -2.01 12.91
N LEU A 38 9.26 -2.45 11.77
CA LEU A 38 7.93 -2.13 11.29
C LEU A 38 7.17 -3.39 10.86
N TYR A 39 5.97 -3.57 11.38
CA TYR A 39 5.05 -4.60 10.93
C TYR A 39 3.77 -3.97 10.40
N GLN A 40 3.40 -4.33 9.16
CA GLN A 40 2.30 -3.69 8.46
C GLN A 40 1.13 -4.64 8.19
N VAL A 41 -0.09 -4.16 8.47
CA VAL A 41 -1.32 -4.78 7.96
C VAL A 41 -1.41 -4.54 6.46
N HIS A 42 -1.47 -5.59 5.65
CA HIS A 42 -1.29 -5.50 4.19
C HIS A 42 -2.49 -4.84 3.48
N TRP A 43 -3.70 -5.07 3.96
CA TRP A 43 -4.94 -4.44 3.49
C TRP A 43 -6.06 -4.51 4.53
N PRO A 44 -7.10 -3.67 4.38
CA PRO A 44 -8.27 -3.70 5.25
C PRO A 44 -9.01 -5.03 5.22
N GLN A 45 -9.45 -5.52 6.38
CA GLN A 45 -10.31 -6.71 6.48
C GLN A 45 -11.72 -6.42 6.00
N ARG A 46 -12.22 -5.21 6.20
CA ARG A 46 -13.55 -4.79 5.78
C ARG A 46 -13.65 -4.57 4.26
N PRO A 47 -14.86 -4.69 3.67
CA PRO A 47 -15.10 -4.26 2.30
C PRO A 47 -14.80 -2.76 2.14
N THR A 48 -13.88 -2.42 1.26
CA THR A 48 -13.54 -1.02 0.93
C THR A 48 -12.78 -0.93 -0.39
N ASN A 49 -12.65 0.28 -0.91
CA ASN A 49 -11.81 0.56 -2.07
C ASN A 49 -10.33 0.56 -1.65
N CYS A 50 -9.59 -0.43 -2.05
CA CYS A 50 -8.16 -0.54 -1.76
C CYS A 50 -7.33 -0.72 -3.03
N PHE A 51 -5.99 -0.73 -2.91
CA PHE A 51 -5.05 -0.85 -4.03
C PHE A 51 -5.15 0.26 -5.08
N GLY A 52 -5.48 1.49 -4.65
CA GLY A 52 -5.64 2.65 -5.54
C GLY A 52 -6.89 2.61 -6.43
N LYS A 53 -7.89 1.80 -6.08
CA LYS A 53 -9.20 1.79 -6.72
C LYS A 53 -9.99 3.02 -6.26
N LEU A 54 -10.52 3.79 -7.19
CA LEU A 54 -11.39 4.93 -6.91
C LEU A 54 -12.83 4.48 -6.68
N GLY A 55 -13.55 5.28 -5.89
CA GLY A 55 -14.96 5.07 -5.59
C GLY A 55 -15.20 4.00 -4.51
N TYR A 56 -16.18 4.26 -3.65
CA TYR A 56 -16.64 3.33 -2.64
C TYR A 56 -17.91 2.63 -3.12
N THR A 57 -17.95 1.32 -2.97
CA THR A 57 -19.16 0.53 -3.22
C THR A 57 -19.74 0.08 -1.88
N TRP A 58 -21.01 0.40 -1.66
CA TRP A 58 -21.72 -0.01 -0.46
C TRP A 58 -21.73 -1.53 -0.31
N ALA A 59 -21.50 -2.00 0.90
CA ALA A 59 -21.52 -3.42 1.23
C ALA A 59 -22.17 -3.61 2.60
N ASP A 60 -23.12 -4.54 2.70
CA ASP A 60 -23.87 -4.81 3.92
C ASP A 60 -23.11 -5.73 4.92
N ALA A 61 -21.96 -6.24 4.53
CA ALA A 61 -21.21 -7.18 5.36
C ALA A 61 -20.38 -6.44 6.41
N ALA A 62 -20.68 -6.69 7.69
CA ALA A 62 -19.78 -6.34 8.77
C ALA A 62 -18.50 -7.20 8.70
N PRO A 63 -17.31 -6.63 9.00
CA PRO A 63 -16.08 -7.39 9.05
C PRO A 63 -16.11 -8.41 10.19
N ALA A 64 -15.64 -9.64 9.93
CA ALA A 64 -15.52 -10.68 10.94
C ALA A 64 -14.53 -10.34 12.06
N VAL A 65 -13.57 -9.45 11.79
CA VAL A 65 -12.57 -8.93 12.73
C VAL A 65 -12.60 -7.42 12.64
N THR A 66 -12.71 -6.77 13.80
CA THR A 66 -12.73 -5.29 13.88
C THR A 66 -11.33 -4.71 13.78
N LEU A 67 -11.24 -3.40 13.53
CA LEU A 67 -9.96 -2.68 13.59
C LEU A 67 -9.36 -2.70 15.00
N LEU A 68 -10.21 -2.73 16.05
CA LEU A 68 -9.77 -2.84 17.44
C LEU A 68 -9.13 -4.20 17.70
N ASP A 69 -9.77 -5.30 17.32
CA ASP A 69 -9.20 -6.66 17.49
C ASP A 69 -7.81 -6.78 16.83
N THR A 70 -7.69 -6.20 15.63
CA THR A 70 -6.40 -6.18 14.90
C THR A 70 -5.35 -5.36 15.65
N LEU A 71 -5.72 -4.17 16.14
CA LEU A 71 -4.79 -3.27 16.84
C LEU A 71 -4.36 -3.87 18.19
N GLU A 72 -5.28 -4.47 18.95
CA GLU A 72 -4.98 -5.17 20.21
C GLU A 72 -4.01 -6.34 19.98
N ALA A 73 -4.25 -7.15 18.95
CA ALA A 73 -3.36 -8.25 18.60
C ALA A 73 -1.94 -7.77 18.26
N LEU A 74 -1.81 -6.67 17.51
CA LEU A 74 -0.51 -6.07 17.20
C LEU A 74 0.16 -5.46 18.41
N THR A 75 -0.62 -4.86 19.31
CA THR A 75 -0.13 -4.29 20.58
C THR A 75 0.53 -5.34 21.46
N GLU A 76 -0.04 -6.55 21.54
CA GLU A 76 0.58 -7.64 22.29
C GLU A 76 2.00 -7.96 21.80
N PHE A 77 2.18 -8.00 20.49
CA PHE A 77 3.50 -8.28 19.91
C PHE A 77 4.47 -7.11 20.06
N GLN A 78 3.97 -5.89 20.08
CA GLN A 78 4.80 -4.72 20.38
C GLN A 78 5.25 -4.75 21.85
N ARG A 79 4.34 -4.99 22.80
CA ARG A 79 4.68 -5.13 24.21
C ARG A 79 5.63 -6.29 24.50
N ALA A 80 5.54 -7.36 23.72
CA ALA A 80 6.47 -8.50 23.77
C ALA A 80 7.83 -8.23 23.07
N GLY A 81 8.07 -7.02 22.55
CA GLY A 81 9.30 -6.64 21.87
C GLY A 81 9.52 -7.31 20.51
N LYS A 82 8.48 -7.93 19.93
CA LYS A 82 8.56 -8.61 18.63
C LYS A 82 8.39 -7.66 17.45
N ILE A 83 7.73 -6.52 17.65
CA ILE A 83 7.64 -5.43 16.67
C ILE A 83 7.85 -4.10 17.41
N ARG A 84 8.46 -3.12 16.75
CA ARG A 84 8.67 -1.77 17.33
C ARG A 84 7.52 -0.85 16.96
N TYR A 85 7.17 -0.81 15.67
CA TYR A 85 6.17 0.08 15.11
C TYR A 85 5.11 -0.68 14.32
N ILE A 86 3.89 -0.16 14.35
CA ILE A 86 2.73 -0.68 13.62
C ILE A 86 2.46 0.23 12.43
N GLY A 87 2.29 -0.35 11.24
CA GLY A 87 1.85 0.35 10.05
C GLY A 87 0.65 -0.33 9.39
N VAL A 88 0.03 0.37 8.45
CA VAL A 88 -1.06 -0.15 7.63
C VAL A 88 -0.72 -0.01 6.15
N SER A 89 -1.45 -0.70 5.29
CA SER A 89 -1.29 -0.61 3.85
C SER A 89 -2.63 -0.72 3.15
N ASN A 90 -2.77 -0.03 2.03
CA ASN A 90 -4.01 0.01 1.25
C ASN A 90 -5.23 0.45 2.05
N GLU A 91 -4.99 1.21 3.11
CA GLU A 91 -6.03 1.81 3.94
C GLU A 91 -6.59 3.10 3.34
N THR A 92 -7.79 3.44 3.76
CA THR A 92 -8.47 4.69 3.44
C THR A 92 -8.30 5.71 4.57
N ALA A 93 -8.61 6.99 4.32
CA ALA A 93 -8.63 8.01 5.34
C ALA A 93 -9.51 7.61 6.55
N PHE A 94 -10.71 7.03 6.29
CA PHE A 94 -11.56 6.49 7.35
C PHE A 94 -10.84 5.45 8.21
N GLY A 95 -10.16 4.48 7.60
CA GLY A 95 -9.48 3.42 8.36
C GLY A 95 -8.30 3.92 9.17
N VAL A 96 -7.50 4.83 8.60
CA VAL A 96 -6.39 5.47 9.34
C VAL A 96 -6.92 6.22 10.56
N MET A 97 -7.87 7.13 10.36
CA MET A 97 -8.46 7.90 11.47
C MET A 97 -9.13 6.99 12.52
N ARG A 98 -9.74 5.89 12.07
CA ARG A 98 -10.35 4.93 13.00
C ARG A 98 -9.32 4.18 13.84
N TYR A 99 -8.18 3.76 13.26
CA TYR A 99 -7.07 3.19 14.02
C TYR A 99 -6.52 4.16 15.05
N LEU A 100 -6.30 5.42 14.66
CA LEU A 100 -5.79 6.46 15.55
C LEU A 100 -6.76 6.75 16.71
N HIS A 101 -8.05 6.94 16.40
CA HIS A 101 -9.09 7.11 17.42
C HIS A 101 -9.16 5.93 18.40
N LEU A 102 -9.05 4.69 17.89
CA LEU A 102 -9.06 3.50 18.75
C LEU A 102 -7.80 3.43 19.60
N ALA A 103 -6.64 3.78 19.06
CA ALA A 103 -5.40 3.85 19.81
C ALA A 103 -5.52 4.83 21.00
N ASP A 104 -5.97 6.05 20.72
CA ASP A 104 -6.12 7.08 21.76
C ASP A 104 -7.19 6.70 22.79
N LYS A 105 -8.32 6.13 22.36
CA LYS A 105 -9.43 5.74 23.24
C LYS A 105 -9.09 4.58 24.19
N HIS A 106 -8.27 3.65 23.74
CA HIS A 106 -7.96 2.41 24.48
C HIS A 106 -6.53 2.35 25.00
N ASP A 107 -5.80 3.46 24.95
CA ASP A 107 -4.37 3.54 25.35
C ASP A 107 -3.52 2.46 24.66
N LEU A 108 -3.66 2.39 23.34
CA LEU A 108 -2.94 1.46 22.48
C LEU A 108 -1.94 2.22 21.60
N PRO A 109 -0.90 1.55 21.08
CA PRO A 109 0.05 2.17 20.16
C PRO A 109 -0.62 2.70 18.90
N ARG A 110 -0.23 3.91 18.50
CA ARG A 110 -0.66 4.51 17.22
C ARG A 110 0.05 3.84 16.05
N ILE A 111 -0.64 3.75 14.92
CA ILE A 111 0.01 3.43 13.64
C ILE A 111 0.90 4.59 13.22
N VAL A 112 2.08 4.30 12.67
CA VAL A 112 3.08 5.33 12.30
C VAL A 112 3.25 5.48 10.79
N THR A 113 2.82 4.49 10.00
CA THR A 113 2.95 4.54 8.53
C THR A 113 1.72 4.01 7.83
N ILE A 114 1.52 4.51 6.61
CA ILE A 114 0.59 3.95 5.64
C ILE A 114 1.33 3.65 4.33
N GLN A 115 1.25 2.43 3.82
CA GLN A 115 1.84 2.07 2.53
C GLN A 115 0.75 2.00 1.46
N ASN A 116 0.68 3.04 0.62
CA ASN A 116 -0.33 3.19 -0.43
C ASN A 116 0.29 3.51 -1.81
N PRO A 117 -0.45 3.26 -2.91
CA PRO A 117 0.05 3.62 -4.24
C PRO A 117 0.12 5.14 -4.40
N TYR A 118 1.25 5.64 -4.84
CA TYR A 118 1.42 7.05 -5.15
C TYR A 118 2.41 7.26 -6.29
N SER A 119 2.03 8.02 -7.30
CA SER A 119 2.84 8.33 -8.48
C SER A 119 2.22 9.45 -9.30
N LEU A 120 2.91 9.93 -10.32
CA LEU A 120 2.35 10.87 -11.32
C LEU A 120 1.05 10.38 -11.99
N LEU A 121 0.80 9.07 -12.05
CA LEU A 121 -0.43 8.47 -12.61
C LEU A 121 -1.45 8.05 -11.55
N ASN A 122 -1.10 8.12 -10.28
CA ASN A 122 -2.02 7.76 -9.21
C ASN A 122 -1.87 8.76 -8.06
N ARG A 123 -2.77 9.72 -8.03
CA ARG A 123 -2.83 10.80 -7.04
C ARG A 123 -3.93 10.58 -5.99
N SER A 124 -4.47 9.35 -5.90
CA SER A 124 -5.59 9.03 -4.99
C SER A 124 -5.27 9.28 -3.51
N PHE A 125 -4.00 9.19 -3.12
CA PHE A 125 -3.55 9.49 -1.76
C PHE A 125 -3.82 10.96 -1.37
N GLU A 126 -3.75 11.90 -2.31
CA GLU A 126 -3.99 13.32 -2.06
C GLU A 126 -5.45 13.64 -1.72
N VAL A 127 -6.37 12.71 -2.01
CA VAL A 127 -7.78 12.87 -1.71
C VAL A 127 -8.05 12.41 -0.26
N GLY A 128 -7.72 13.25 0.70
CA GLY A 128 -7.95 13.06 2.14
C GLY A 128 -6.81 12.39 2.92
N LEU A 129 -6.09 11.42 2.36
CA LEU A 129 -5.00 10.74 3.10
C LEU A 129 -3.77 11.63 3.31
N ALA A 130 -3.44 12.51 2.37
CA ALA A 130 -2.32 13.43 2.52
C ALA A 130 -2.54 14.39 3.70
N GLU A 131 -3.76 14.91 3.85
CA GLU A 131 -4.14 15.76 4.99
C GLU A 131 -4.05 14.98 6.31
N VAL A 132 -4.62 13.78 6.36
CA VAL A 132 -4.52 12.90 7.54
C VAL A 132 -3.05 12.61 7.89
N SER A 133 -2.22 12.29 6.90
CA SER A 133 -0.79 12.03 7.11
C SER A 133 -0.08 13.23 7.72
N GLN A 134 -0.36 14.42 7.21
CA GLN A 134 0.26 15.65 7.69
C GLN A 134 -0.12 15.99 9.13
N PHE A 135 -1.41 15.93 9.47
CA PHE A 135 -1.88 16.35 10.80
C PHE A 135 -1.75 15.27 11.86
N GLU A 136 -1.79 13.99 11.48
CA GLU A 136 -1.72 12.86 12.42
C GLU A 136 -0.33 12.22 12.53
N GLY A 137 0.63 12.64 11.72
CA GLY A 137 1.99 12.11 11.74
C GLY A 137 2.09 10.66 11.26
N VAL A 138 1.22 10.22 10.34
CA VAL A 138 1.24 8.89 9.74
C VAL A 138 1.90 8.97 8.37
N GLU A 139 3.16 8.58 8.27
CA GLU A 139 3.96 8.81 7.08
C GLU A 139 3.64 7.85 5.91
N LEU A 140 3.71 8.36 4.68
CA LEU A 140 3.47 7.58 3.47
C LEU A 140 4.72 6.77 3.06
N LEU A 141 4.57 5.47 2.96
CA LEU A 141 5.46 4.59 2.21
C LEU A 141 4.88 4.35 0.82
N ALA A 142 5.30 5.17 -0.14
CA ALA A 142 4.74 5.11 -1.50
C ALA A 142 5.15 3.83 -2.23
N TYR A 143 4.18 3.10 -2.82
CA TYR A 143 4.49 2.01 -3.72
C TYR A 143 3.99 2.28 -5.16
N SER A 144 4.51 1.52 -6.12
CA SER A 144 4.24 1.73 -7.55
C SER A 144 4.60 3.14 -8.04
N CYS A 145 5.65 3.72 -7.51
CA CYS A 145 6.11 5.08 -7.86
C CYS A 145 6.40 5.26 -9.36
N LEU A 146 6.76 4.16 -10.07
CA LEU A 146 6.91 4.13 -11.52
C LEU A 146 5.69 3.56 -12.26
N ALA A 147 4.52 3.44 -11.61
CA ALA A 147 3.29 2.91 -12.21
C ALA A 147 3.52 1.59 -12.95
N PHE A 148 4.09 0.57 -12.27
CA PHE A 148 4.49 -0.72 -12.84
C PHE A 148 5.55 -0.62 -13.96
N GLY A 149 6.33 0.46 -13.97
CA GLY A 149 7.33 0.76 -14.99
C GLY A 149 6.78 1.55 -16.20
N THR A 150 5.50 1.93 -16.19
CA THR A 150 4.88 2.67 -17.30
C THR A 150 5.45 4.08 -17.41
N LEU A 151 5.77 4.74 -16.30
CA LEU A 151 6.34 6.08 -16.25
C LEU A 151 7.78 6.18 -16.81
N THR A 152 8.43 5.06 -17.08
CA THR A 152 9.73 5.07 -17.79
C THR A 152 9.56 5.33 -19.31
N GLY A 153 8.33 5.27 -19.83
CA GLY A 153 8.05 5.37 -21.26
C GLY A 153 8.26 4.08 -22.06
N LYS A 154 8.80 3.01 -21.46
CA LYS A 154 9.18 1.78 -22.17
C LYS A 154 8.03 1.00 -22.81
N TYR A 155 6.78 1.33 -22.48
CA TYR A 155 5.59 0.70 -23.07
C TYR A 155 4.84 1.61 -24.04
N LEU A 156 5.36 2.81 -24.32
CA LEU A 156 4.76 3.72 -25.30
C LEU A 156 4.70 3.09 -26.69
N ASN A 157 3.73 3.51 -27.47
CA ASN A 157 3.49 3.03 -28.84
C ASN A 157 3.26 1.50 -28.93
N GLY A 158 2.71 0.91 -27.87
CA GLY A 158 2.43 -0.53 -27.82
C GLY A 158 3.66 -1.43 -27.63
N ALA A 159 4.82 -0.86 -27.28
CA ALA A 159 6.05 -1.64 -27.07
C ALA A 159 5.89 -2.65 -25.91
N LYS A 160 6.43 -3.85 -26.12
CA LYS A 160 6.42 -4.97 -25.18
C LYS A 160 7.83 -5.49 -24.91
N PRO A 161 8.67 -4.74 -24.15
CA PRO A 161 10.04 -5.17 -23.91
C PRO A 161 10.10 -6.54 -23.24
N ALA A 162 10.99 -7.41 -23.69
CA ALA A 162 11.21 -8.74 -23.10
C ALA A 162 11.57 -8.60 -21.61
N GLY A 163 11.05 -9.49 -20.76
CA GLY A 163 11.30 -9.47 -19.31
C GLY A 163 10.60 -8.36 -18.54
N ALA A 164 9.92 -7.42 -19.21
CA ALA A 164 9.22 -6.33 -18.54
C ALA A 164 7.88 -6.80 -17.93
N ARG A 165 7.53 -6.22 -16.75
CA ARG A 165 6.37 -6.65 -15.93
C ARG A 165 5.07 -6.73 -16.73
N ASN A 166 4.69 -5.67 -17.47
CA ASN A 166 3.43 -5.65 -18.20
C ASN A 166 3.46 -6.52 -19.46
N THR A 167 4.64 -6.92 -19.94
CA THR A 167 4.81 -7.89 -21.01
C THR A 167 4.61 -9.32 -20.51
N LEU A 168 5.17 -9.63 -19.32
CA LEU A 168 5.11 -10.97 -18.73
C LEU A 168 3.77 -11.28 -18.06
N PHE A 169 3.08 -10.26 -17.52
CA PHE A 169 1.90 -10.47 -16.68
C PHE A 169 0.75 -9.57 -17.14
N SER A 170 -0.24 -10.13 -17.82
CA SER A 170 -1.43 -9.44 -18.33
C SER A 170 -2.31 -8.80 -17.25
N ARG A 171 -2.19 -9.23 -15.99
CA ARG A 171 -2.98 -8.71 -14.85
C ARG A 171 -2.65 -7.27 -14.44
N PHE A 172 -1.53 -6.71 -14.88
CA PHE A 172 -1.10 -5.36 -14.51
C PHE A 172 -1.66 -4.30 -15.45
N THR A 173 -2.99 -4.10 -15.43
CA THR A 173 -3.72 -3.21 -16.33
C THR A 173 -4.04 -1.82 -15.76
N ARG A 174 -3.78 -1.57 -14.46
CA ARG A 174 -4.18 -0.31 -13.78
C ARG A 174 -3.76 0.97 -14.52
N TYR A 175 -2.64 0.94 -15.22
CA TYR A 175 -2.04 2.09 -15.89
C TYR A 175 -1.95 1.90 -17.42
N SER A 176 -2.86 1.11 -18.02
CA SER A 176 -2.87 0.78 -19.45
C SER A 176 -3.96 1.48 -20.24
N SER A 177 -4.78 2.35 -19.61
CA SER A 177 -5.81 3.10 -20.32
C SER A 177 -5.19 4.09 -21.34
N GLU A 178 -5.97 4.49 -22.34
CA GLU A 178 -5.55 5.49 -23.32
C GLU A 178 -5.12 6.80 -22.66
N GLN A 179 -5.86 7.26 -21.65
CA GLN A 179 -5.54 8.46 -20.88
C GLN A 179 -4.20 8.31 -20.15
N SER A 180 -3.93 7.14 -19.56
CA SER A 180 -2.63 6.86 -18.93
C SER A 180 -1.50 6.92 -19.95
N GLN A 181 -1.69 6.38 -21.18
CA GLN A 181 -0.67 6.42 -22.23
C GLN A 181 -0.40 7.85 -22.72
N LYS A 182 -1.45 8.67 -22.90
CA LYS A 182 -1.31 10.10 -23.22
C LYS A 182 -0.54 10.86 -22.12
N ALA A 183 -0.88 10.63 -20.87
CA ALA A 183 -0.17 11.26 -19.75
C ALA A 183 1.30 10.83 -19.67
N VAL A 184 1.59 9.55 -19.85
CA VAL A 184 2.98 9.03 -19.89
C VAL A 184 3.77 9.67 -21.03
N ALA A 185 3.20 9.77 -22.23
CA ALA A 185 3.88 10.43 -23.36
C ALA A 185 4.25 11.88 -23.02
N ALA A 186 3.32 12.63 -22.41
CA ALA A 186 3.56 14.01 -21.98
C ALA A 186 4.65 14.11 -20.90
N TYR A 187 4.64 13.23 -19.90
CA TYR A 187 5.69 13.21 -18.85
C TYR A 187 7.07 12.84 -19.42
N VAL A 188 7.13 11.88 -20.33
CA VAL A 188 8.37 11.50 -21.01
C VAL A 188 8.92 12.66 -21.87
N ASP A 189 8.04 13.38 -22.57
CA ASP A 189 8.41 14.56 -23.35
C ASP A 189 8.96 15.68 -22.43
N ILE A 190 8.29 15.97 -21.31
CA ILE A 190 8.79 16.93 -20.31
C ILE A 190 10.18 16.52 -19.83
N ALA A 191 10.35 15.27 -19.42
CA ALA A 191 11.65 14.79 -18.95
C ALA A 191 12.75 15.00 -20.00
N LYS A 192 12.50 14.61 -21.25
CA LYS A 192 13.46 14.79 -22.37
C LYS A 192 13.81 16.25 -22.63
N ARG A 193 12.81 17.14 -22.64
CA ARG A 193 13.05 18.59 -22.85
C ARG A 193 13.94 19.22 -21.78
N HIS A 194 13.92 18.65 -20.58
CA HIS A 194 14.76 19.11 -19.47
C HIS A 194 16.02 18.24 -19.23
N GLY A 195 16.36 17.35 -20.16
CA GLY A 195 17.53 16.46 -20.03
C GLY A 195 17.47 15.48 -18.87
N LEU A 196 16.24 15.11 -18.42
CA LEU A 196 16.02 14.20 -17.29
C LEU A 196 15.69 12.80 -17.77
N ASP A 197 16.07 11.79 -16.99
CA ASP A 197 15.54 10.45 -17.11
C ASP A 197 14.09 10.42 -16.60
N PRO A 198 13.10 9.89 -17.38
CA PRO A 198 11.70 9.85 -16.96
C PRO A 198 11.46 9.11 -15.65
N ALA A 199 12.20 8.03 -15.38
CA ALA A 199 12.04 7.29 -14.13
C ALA A 199 12.56 8.09 -12.93
N GLN A 200 13.71 8.75 -13.08
CA GLN A 200 14.24 9.62 -12.03
C GLN A 200 13.33 10.81 -11.76
N MET A 201 12.78 11.43 -12.81
CA MET A 201 11.78 12.50 -12.65
C MET A 201 10.54 12.02 -11.87
N ALA A 202 10.00 10.84 -12.21
CA ALA A 202 8.84 10.28 -11.51
C ALA A 202 9.13 9.93 -10.04
N LEU A 203 10.32 9.44 -9.71
CA LEU A 203 10.74 9.17 -8.35
C LEU A 203 10.99 10.47 -7.56
N ALA A 204 11.60 11.46 -8.19
CA ALA A 204 11.82 12.78 -7.58
C ALA A 204 10.48 13.47 -7.24
N PHE A 205 9.48 13.35 -8.10
CA PHE A 205 8.12 13.81 -7.81
C PHE A 205 7.57 13.22 -6.51
N VAL A 206 7.64 11.89 -6.35
CA VAL A 206 7.14 11.20 -5.14
C VAL A 206 7.89 11.64 -3.88
N ARG A 207 9.20 11.87 -3.98
CA ARG A 207 10.03 12.30 -2.83
C ARG A 207 9.74 13.71 -2.34
N ARG A 208 9.16 14.56 -3.18
CA ARG A 208 8.93 15.99 -2.85
C ARG A 208 7.58 16.26 -2.22
N GLN A 209 6.71 15.26 -2.18
CA GLN A 209 5.39 15.34 -1.55
C GLN A 209 5.49 14.79 -0.13
#